data_83266d7f6559897306547fb5d168e3eb
#
_entry.id   83266d7f6559897306547fb5d168e3eb
#
_cell.length_a   1.000
_cell.length_b   1.000
_cell.length_c   1.000
_cell.angle_alpha   90.00
_cell.angle_beta   90.00
_cell.angle_gamma   90.00
#
_symmetry.space_group_name_H-M   'P 1'
#
loop_
_entity.id
_entity.type
_entity.pdbx_description
1 polymer ?
#
loop_
_entity_poly.entity_id
_entity_poly.type
_entity_poly.pdbx_seq_one_letter_code
_entity_poly.pdbx_strand_id
1 'polypeptide(L)'
;MLLHLMQAALGQNDGPLAWAEGCSEPSMAELIAEQSLVPMLYPVVRRQAGPAWADLAGRLKPVYDRELHRGLVQEYEIGALLDDMERDGIDCLPMKGWVMRNYYPDPLMRSMSDFDVLIRDMDSCKMQAWMEVRGYRPEHTEQEVHDTYRKPPYMNIELHRRLMEERRLKRQNTAWRENWLASLWQKSYLLEGKEHLYRISDEDFLVHHLLHFYKHFTGSGVGVRPLADLYLFLRQKGPTLDRAYLEKQLEALHIRAFSAQISRLAWVCFEGRELDDSAWLVLDYLTHAGIYGDRATLETSRLFESAGKTVRQSKWKNFFNRCFMPLALMKNTYPRLRRAPWLLPVYWGIRMGRIVFMEPYKLTAVQKYQTQDRYDQMKEIYRAAGVLGERTE
;
A
#
# COMPACT_ATOMS: atom_id res chain seq x y z
N MET A 1 2.38 -5.14 23.06
CA MET A 1 3.81 -4.74 23.01
C MET A 1 4.16 -3.96 21.74
N LEU A 2 3.87 -4.43 20.53
CA LEU A 2 4.19 -3.71 19.29
C LEU A 2 3.70 -2.26 19.30
N LEU A 3 2.45 -2.03 19.68
CA LEU A 3 1.86 -0.69 19.73
C LEU A 3 2.62 0.23 20.71
N HIS A 4 2.99 -0.25 21.90
CA HIS A 4 3.77 0.54 22.87
C HIS A 4 5.15 0.92 22.32
N LEU A 5 5.81 0.00 21.58
CA LEU A 5 7.08 0.30 20.89
C LEU A 5 6.88 1.40 19.83
N MET A 6 5.78 1.34 19.07
CA MET A 6 5.46 2.36 18.07
C MET A 6 5.15 3.72 18.72
N GLN A 7 4.38 3.74 19.81
CA GLN A 7 4.10 4.94 20.60
C GLN A 7 5.42 5.59 21.12
N ALA A 8 6.30 4.78 21.69
CA ALA A 8 7.60 5.25 22.15
C ALA A 8 8.50 5.78 21.02
N ALA A 9 8.48 5.13 19.85
CA ALA A 9 9.24 5.57 18.68
C ALA A 9 8.74 6.91 18.14
N LEU A 10 7.44 7.20 18.28
CA LEU A 10 6.80 8.45 17.83
C LEU A 10 6.76 9.54 18.90
N GLY A 11 7.47 9.33 20.03
CA GLY A 11 7.60 10.32 21.10
C GLY A 11 6.37 10.48 22.00
N GLN A 12 5.51 9.45 22.07
CA GLN A 12 4.34 9.46 22.94
C GLN A 12 4.61 8.84 24.33
N ASN A 13 5.69 8.09 24.47
CA ASN A 13 6.11 7.47 25.72
C ASN A 13 7.63 7.28 25.75
N ASP A 14 8.32 8.04 26.60
CA ASP A 14 9.78 7.97 26.77
C ASP A 14 10.20 7.05 27.94
N GLY A 15 9.24 6.46 28.65
CA GLY A 15 9.49 5.60 29.80
C GLY A 15 9.96 4.18 29.43
N PRO A 16 10.46 3.43 30.46
CA PRO A 16 10.80 2.04 30.28
C PRO A 16 9.54 1.21 29.92
N LEU A 17 9.69 0.31 28.96
CA LEU A 17 8.61 -0.57 28.53
C LEU A 17 8.72 -1.93 29.22
N ALA A 18 7.60 -2.44 29.74
CA ALA A 18 7.53 -3.79 30.26
C ALA A 18 7.52 -4.82 29.12
N TRP A 19 8.26 -5.91 29.30
CA TRP A 19 8.14 -7.06 28.39
C TRP A 19 6.79 -7.73 28.59
N ALA A 20 6.08 -8.00 27.49
CA ALA A 20 4.76 -8.62 27.59
C ALA A 20 4.86 -10.12 27.90
N GLU A 21 4.10 -10.60 28.89
CA GLU A 21 3.99 -12.02 29.21
C GLU A 21 3.56 -12.84 27.98
N GLY A 22 4.18 -14.01 27.81
CA GLY A 22 3.88 -14.91 26.68
C GLY A 22 4.46 -14.45 25.33
N CYS A 23 5.13 -13.31 25.27
CA CYS A 23 5.79 -12.85 24.06
C CYS A 23 7.21 -13.42 23.98
N SER A 24 7.56 -14.03 22.84
CA SER A 24 8.94 -14.49 22.61
C SER A 24 9.70 -13.49 21.73
N GLU A 25 11.01 -13.37 21.98
CA GLU A 25 11.90 -12.47 21.24
C GLU A 25 11.96 -12.82 19.73
N PRO A 26 12.06 -14.10 19.33
CA PRO A 26 12.02 -14.47 17.92
C PRO A 26 10.73 -14.04 17.22
N SER A 27 9.55 -14.31 17.82
CA SER A 27 8.26 -13.95 17.25
C SER A 27 8.08 -12.42 17.14
N MET A 28 8.58 -11.67 18.14
CA MET A 28 8.54 -10.22 18.10
C MET A 28 9.48 -9.66 17.02
N ALA A 29 10.68 -10.23 16.87
CA ALA A 29 11.61 -9.82 15.83
C ALA A 29 11.04 -10.08 14.42
N GLU A 30 10.41 -11.24 14.21
CA GLU A 30 9.73 -11.59 12.97
C GLU A 30 8.59 -10.61 12.66
N LEU A 31 7.70 -10.38 13.62
CA LEU A 31 6.59 -9.44 13.49
C LEU A 31 7.06 -8.02 13.12
N ILE A 32 8.06 -7.50 13.82
CA ILE A 32 8.63 -6.17 13.55
C ILE A 32 9.22 -6.11 12.13
N ALA A 33 9.89 -7.18 11.69
CA ALA A 33 10.48 -7.26 10.35
C ALA A 33 9.41 -7.37 9.25
N GLU A 34 8.40 -8.22 9.44
CA GLU A 34 7.28 -8.39 8.49
C GLU A 34 6.46 -7.12 8.31
N GLN A 35 6.35 -6.31 9.37
CA GLN A 35 5.70 -5.00 9.33
C GLN A 35 6.62 -3.88 8.79
N SER A 36 7.89 -4.19 8.44
CA SER A 36 8.91 -3.22 8.00
C SER A 36 9.08 -2.05 8.97
N LEU A 37 9.06 -2.35 10.28
CA LEU A 37 9.16 -1.36 11.35
C LEU A 37 10.54 -1.33 12.02
N VAL A 38 11.50 -2.12 11.54
CA VAL A 38 12.83 -2.24 12.17
C VAL A 38 13.54 -0.89 12.31
N PRO A 39 13.62 -0.02 11.28
CA PRO A 39 14.28 1.28 11.44
C PRO A 39 13.61 2.19 12.46
N MET A 40 12.30 2.10 12.60
CA MET A 40 11.52 2.87 13.56
C MET A 40 11.69 2.35 15.00
N LEU A 41 11.68 1.04 15.20
CA LEU A 41 11.57 0.43 16.53
C LEU A 41 12.92 0.03 17.15
N TYR A 42 13.93 -0.30 16.34
CA TYR A 42 15.23 -0.68 16.88
C TYR A 42 15.85 0.37 17.81
N PRO A 43 15.82 1.69 17.53
CA PRO A 43 16.33 2.70 18.43
C PRO A 43 15.63 2.73 19.80
N VAL A 44 14.34 2.36 19.86
CA VAL A 44 13.58 2.20 21.11
C VAL A 44 14.02 0.94 21.85
N VAL A 45 14.01 -0.21 21.12
CA VAL A 45 14.35 -1.52 21.68
C VAL A 45 15.74 -1.53 22.35
N ARG A 46 16.75 -0.99 21.68
CA ARG A 46 18.13 -0.96 22.18
C ARG A 46 18.32 -0.15 23.45
N ARG A 47 17.38 0.74 23.78
CA ARG A 47 17.43 1.57 25.01
C ARG A 47 16.77 0.90 26.21
N GLN A 48 16.00 -0.17 25.97
CA GLN A 48 15.33 -0.90 27.04
C GLN A 48 16.30 -1.80 27.81
N ALA A 49 16.06 -1.97 29.11
CA ALA A 49 16.87 -2.81 29.98
C ALA A 49 16.26 -4.21 30.13
N GLY A 50 17.13 -5.22 30.27
CA GLY A 50 16.75 -6.61 30.52
C GLY A 50 17.16 -7.58 29.43
N PRO A 51 17.25 -8.88 29.76
CA PRO A 51 17.80 -9.90 28.85
C PRO A 51 16.96 -10.08 27.59
N ALA A 52 15.63 -10.06 27.69
CA ALA A 52 14.74 -10.21 26.55
C ALA A 52 14.88 -9.02 25.55
N TRP A 53 15.04 -7.80 26.06
CA TRP A 53 15.28 -6.63 25.22
C TRP A 53 16.65 -6.68 24.54
N ALA A 54 17.68 -7.17 25.24
CA ALA A 54 19.02 -7.35 24.67
C ALA A 54 19.03 -8.40 23.56
N ASP A 55 18.33 -9.53 23.74
CA ASP A 55 18.19 -10.55 22.69
C ASP A 55 17.42 -10.01 21.48
N LEU A 56 16.28 -9.35 21.70
CA LEU A 56 15.52 -8.71 20.63
C LEU A 56 16.37 -7.68 19.86
N ALA A 57 17.11 -6.83 20.57
CA ALA A 57 18.01 -5.87 19.94
C ALA A 57 19.09 -6.56 19.09
N GLY A 58 19.68 -7.65 19.59
CA GLY A 58 20.66 -8.46 18.86
C GLY A 58 20.09 -9.04 17.56
N ARG A 59 18.85 -9.52 17.58
CA ARG A 59 18.15 -10.07 16.39
C ARG A 59 17.82 -8.98 15.37
N LEU A 60 17.40 -7.81 15.80
CA LEU A 60 17.02 -6.71 14.92
C LEU A 60 18.21 -5.95 14.33
N LYS A 61 19.36 -5.92 15.01
CA LYS A 61 20.54 -5.12 14.61
C LYS A 61 20.98 -5.34 13.15
N PRO A 62 21.17 -6.57 12.65
CA PRO A 62 21.60 -6.78 11.27
C PRO A 62 20.59 -6.28 10.24
N VAL A 63 19.29 -6.39 10.56
CA VAL A 63 18.22 -5.87 9.72
C VAL A 63 18.21 -4.34 9.74
N TYR A 64 18.37 -3.75 10.94
CA TYR A 64 18.44 -2.30 11.10
C TYR A 64 19.57 -1.69 10.29
N ASP A 65 20.80 -2.23 10.40
CA ASP A 65 21.96 -1.72 9.67
C ASP A 65 21.75 -1.76 8.15
N ARG A 66 21.17 -2.85 7.65
CA ARG A 66 20.83 -2.99 6.23
C ARG A 66 19.75 -2.00 5.78
N GLU A 67 18.68 -1.82 6.57
CA GLU A 67 17.59 -0.90 6.23
C GLU A 67 18.02 0.56 6.35
N LEU A 68 18.89 0.89 7.33
CA LEU A 68 19.49 2.21 7.43
C LEU A 68 20.36 2.53 6.21
N HIS A 69 21.23 1.60 5.83
CA HIS A 69 22.06 1.74 4.63
C HIS A 69 21.19 1.88 3.36
N ARG A 70 20.12 1.07 3.25
CA ARG A 70 19.15 1.20 2.16
C ARG A 70 18.53 2.60 2.12
N GLY A 71 18.06 3.08 3.26
CA GLY A 71 17.41 4.40 3.37
C GLY A 71 18.33 5.54 2.95
N LEU A 72 19.60 5.51 3.36
CA LEU A 72 20.60 6.50 2.98
C LEU A 72 20.92 6.47 1.48
N VAL A 73 21.07 5.29 0.90
CA VAL A 73 21.28 5.14 -0.55
C VAL A 73 20.06 5.63 -1.32
N GLN A 74 18.85 5.29 -0.87
CA GLN A 74 17.61 5.76 -1.50
C GLN A 74 17.48 7.29 -1.42
N GLU A 75 17.82 7.89 -0.29
CA GLU A 75 17.79 9.34 -0.13
C GLU A 75 18.70 10.05 -1.13
N TYR A 76 19.94 9.59 -1.24
CA TYR A 76 20.91 10.13 -2.19
C TYR A 76 20.47 9.94 -3.65
N GLU A 77 20.10 8.72 -4.03
CA GLU A 77 19.74 8.38 -5.42
C GLU A 77 18.44 9.05 -5.88
N ILE A 78 17.43 9.14 -4.99
CA ILE A 78 16.17 9.81 -5.32
C ILE A 78 16.38 11.32 -5.40
N GLY A 79 17.17 11.91 -4.50
CA GLY A 79 17.54 13.32 -4.58
C GLY A 79 18.21 13.63 -5.91
N ALA A 80 19.24 12.88 -6.29
CA ALA A 80 19.92 13.03 -7.57
C ALA A 80 18.99 12.85 -8.78
N LEU A 81 18.07 11.87 -8.72
CA LEU A 81 17.08 11.63 -9.77
C LEU A 81 16.11 12.81 -9.95
N LEU A 82 15.64 13.37 -8.84
CA LEU A 82 14.75 14.55 -8.87
C LEU A 82 15.46 15.80 -9.37
N ASP A 83 16.72 16.01 -8.99
CA ASP A 83 17.53 17.14 -9.52
C ASP A 83 17.84 16.97 -11.02
N ASP A 84 18.02 15.74 -11.47
CA ASP A 84 18.16 15.44 -12.89
C ASP A 84 16.85 15.70 -13.66
N MET A 85 15.69 15.32 -13.11
CA MET A 85 14.38 15.60 -13.72
C MET A 85 14.15 17.12 -13.82
N GLU A 86 14.45 17.86 -12.76
CA GLU A 86 14.36 19.31 -12.72
C GLU A 86 15.23 19.95 -13.81
N ARG A 87 16.51 19.57 -13.90
CA ARG A 87 17.47 20.10 -14.88
C ARG A 87 17.06 19.78 -16.33
N ASP A 88 16.52 18.59 -16.57
CA ASP A 88 16.21 18.08 -17.91
C ASP A 88 14.78 18.42 -18.34
N GLY A 89 14.05 19.25 -17.57
CA GLY A 89 12.72 19.75 -17.91
C GLY A 89 11.60 18.70 -17.83
N ILE A 90 11.72 17.73 -16.93
CA ILE A 90 10.74 16.65 -16.76
C ILE A 90 9.81 16.99 -15.59
N ASP A 91 8.57 17.36 -15.93
CA ASP A 91 7.54 17.62 -14.93
C ASP A 91 7.22 16.35 -14.14
N CYS A 92 7.54 16.36 -12.84
CA CYS A 92 7.38 15.22 -11.97
C CYS A 92 6.73 15.58 -10.63
N LEU A 93 6.00 14.63 -10.05
CA LEU A 93 5.28 14.75 -8.79
C LEU A 93 5.58 13.52 -7.93
N PRO A 94 6.52 13.62 -6.98
CA PRO A 94 6.81 12.55 -6.02
C PRO A 94 5.61 12.27 -5.12
N MET A 95 5.40 10.99 -4.78
CA MET A 95 4.21 10.54 -4.10
C MET A 95 4.50 9.61 -2.94
N LYS A 96 3.44 9.18 -2.27
CA LYS A 96 3.41 8.11 -1.27
C LYS A 96 4.54 8.17 -0.24
N GLY A 97 5.37 7.13 -0.21
CA GLY A 97 6.41 6.91 0.80
C GLY A 97 7.43 8.02 0.90
N TRP A 98 7.87 8.57 -0.23
CA TRP A 98 8.85 9.66 -0.26
C TRP A 98 8.34 10.94 0.40
N VAL A 99 7.08 11.30 0.17
CA VAL A 99 6.47 12.47 0.80
C VAL A 99 6.16 12.18 2.27
N MET A 100 5.61 10.99 2.55
CA MET A 100 5.16 10.60 3.87
C MET A 100 6.29 10.50 4.90
N ARG A 101 7.50 10.10 4.50
CA ARG A 101 8.65 9.99 5.41
C ARG A 101 9.02 11.31 6.11
N ASN A 102 8.71 12.44 5.49
CA ASN A 102 9.04 13.76 6.04
C ASN A 102 8.16 14.15 7.25
N TYR A 103 7.11 13.40 7.55
CA TYR A 103 6.28 13.57 8.75
C TYR A 103 6.82 12.79 9.95
N TYR A 104 7.77 11.87 9.74
CA TYR A 104 8.44 11.14 10.82
C TYR A 104 9.49 12.02 11.54
N PRO A 105 9.78 11.75 12.84
CA PRO A 105 10.85 12.45 13.55
C PRO A 105 12.21 12.36 12.86
N ASP A 106 12.50 11.22 12.24
CA ASP A 106 13.61 11.00 11.33
C ASP A 106 13.05 10.29 10.08
N PRO A 107 13.23 10.85 8.88
CA PRO A 107 12.77 10.23 7.63
C PRO A 107 13.25 8.78 7.41
N LEU A 108 14.40 8.40 7.96
CA LEU A 108 14.96 7.06 7.87
C LEU A 108 14.21 6.02 8.73
N MET A 109 13.37 6.46 9.68
CA MET A 109 12.48 5.55 10.43
C MET A 109 11.44 4.87 9.53
N ARG A 110 11.15 5.46 8.37
CA ARG A 110 10.16 4.94 7.43
C ARG A 110 10.82 4.23 6.25
N SER A 111 10.91 2.90 6.32
CA SER A 111 11.38 2.07 5.19
C SER A 111 10.53 2.30 3.93
N MET A 112 11.17 2.27 2.78
CA MET A 112 10.51 2.29 1.47
C MET A 112 10.99 1.11 0.63
N SER A 113 10.06 0.46 -0.09
CA SER A 113 10.35 -0.60 -1.06
C SER A 113 10.55 -0.05 -2.46
N ASP A 114 9.87 1.03 -2.76
CA ASP A 114 9.75 1.67 -4.07
C ASP A 114 9.69 3.18 -3.92
N PHE A 115 10.08 3.88 -4.97
CA PHE A 115 9.87 5.31 -5.12
C PHE A 115 8.86 5.55 -6.24
N ASP A 116 7.70 6.05 -5.85
CA ASP A 116 6.62 6.40 -6.76
C ASP A 116 6.73 7.87 -7.19
N VAL A 117 6.73 8.10 -8.49
CA VAL A 117 6.70 9.45 -9.06
C VAL A 117 5.78 9.50 -10.27
N LEU A 118 4.86 10.45 -10.29
CA LEU A 118 3.97 10.70 -11.41
C LEU A 118 4.68 11.64 -12.39
N ILE A 119 4.75 11.25 -13.68
CA ILE A 119 5.38 12.01 -14.75
C ILE A 119 4.29 12.55 -15.67
N ARG A 120 4.35 13.86 -15.97
CA ARG A 120 3.44 14.49 -16.94
C ARG A 120 3.82 14.06 -18.35
N ASP A 121 2.81 13.75 -19.17
CA ASP A 121 2.95 13.42 -20.59
C ASP A 121 4.06 12.39 -20.91
N MET A 122 4.13 11.35 -20.07
CA MET A 122 5.17 10.35 -20.10
C MET A 122 5.21 9.54 -21.41
N ASP A 123 6.30 9.70 -22.18
CA ASP A 123 6.69 8.82 -23.29
C ASP A 123 7.61 7.70 -22.76
N SER A 124 7.13 6.46 -22.76
CA SER A 124 7.87 5.31 -22.21
C SER A 124 9.22 5.08 -22.88
N CYS A 125 9.31 5.26 -24.20
CA CYS A 125 10.57 5.01 -24.92
C CYS A 125 11.62 6.06 -24.56
N LYS A 126 11.22 7.34 -24.50
CA LYS A 126 12.13 8.43 -24.10
C LYS A 126 12.55 8.27 -22.64
N MET A 127 11.60 7.97 -21.75
CA MET A 127 11.88 7.77 -20.34
C MET A 127 12.77 6.55 -20.11
N GLN A 128 12.60 5.47 -20.86
CA GLN A 128 13.48 4.31 -20.76
C GLN A 128 14.93 4.70 -21.12
N ALA A 129 15.15 5.36 -22.23
CA ALA A 129 16.50 5.80 -22.62
C ALA A 129 17.11 6.76 -21.59
N TRP A 130 16.29 7.68 -21.04
CA TRP A 130 16.70 8.63 -20.01
C TRP A 130 17.10 7.95 -18.70
N MET A 131 16.36 6.91 -18.26
CA MET A 131 16.66 6.10 -17.08
C MET A 131 17.89 5.21 -17.27
N GLU A 132 18.06 4.59 -18.45
CA GLU A 132 19.19 3.71 -18.76
C GLU A 132 20.53 4.44 -18.70
N VAL A 133 20.62 5.67 -19.19
CA VAL A 133 21.84 6.52 -19.09
C VAL A 133 22.24 6.75 -17.63
N ARG A 134 21.26 6.73 -16.68
CA ARG A 134 21.48 6.90 -15.23
C ARG A 134 21.72 5.57 -14.49
N GLY A 135 21.88 4.48 -15.24
CA GLY A 135 22.19 3.15 -14.69
C GLY A 135 20.96 2.39 -14.19
N TYR A 136 19.75 2.88 -14.45
CA TYR A 136 18.52 2.14 -14.17
C TYR A 136 18.19 1.17 -15.30
N ARG A 137 17.75 -0.02 -14.95
CA ARG A 137 17.34 -1.06 -15.90
C ARG A 137 15.84 -1.25 -15.88
N PRO A 138 15.16 -1.32 -17.04
CA PRO A 138 13.74 -1.57 -17.09
C PRO A 138 13.43 -2.99 -16.61
N GLU A 139 12.43 -3.15 -15.75
CA GLU A 139 11.92 -4.47 -15.33
C GLU A 139 10.56 -4.73 -16.00
N HIS A 140 9.67 -3.74 -15.93
CA HIS A 140 8.36 -3.76 -16.58
C HIS A 140 8.08 -2.39 -17.19
N THR A 141 7.92 -2.31 -18.50
CA THR A 141 7.62 -1.08 -19.23
C THR A 141 6.35 -1.22 -20.06
N GLU A 142 5.83 -0.09 -20.56
CA GLU A 142 4.59 -0.01 -21.34
C GLU A 142 3.35 -0.59 -20.63
N GLN A 143 3.35 -0.59 -19.30
CA GLN A 143 2.19 -0.97 -18.52
C GLN A 143 1.16 0.16 -18.47
N GLU A 144 -0.08 -0.17 -18.14
CA GLU A 144 -1.17 0.80 -18.09
C GLU A 144 -0.95 1.92 -17.07
N VAL A 145 -0.35 1.63 -15.93
CA VAL A 145 -0.25 2.55 -14.78
C VAL A 145 1.15 3.14 -14.65
N HIS A 146 2.17 2.30 -14.60
CA HIS A 146 3.55 2.71 -14.37
C HIS A 146 4.55 1.80 -15.09
N ASP A 147 5.74 2.33 -15.31
CA ASP A 147 6.91 1.56 -15.71
C ASP A 147 7.82 1.40 -14.50
N THR A 148 8.38 0.20 -14.33
CA THR A 148 9.25 -0.14 -13.21
C THR A 148 10.70 -0.21 -13.65
N TYR A 149 11.57 0.44 -12.91
CA TYR A 149 13.02 0.48 -13.13
C TYR A 149 13.78 0.10 -11.88
N ARG A 150 14.88 -0.65 -12.06
CA ARG A 150 15.75 -1.05 -10.96
C ARG A 150 17.17 -0.57 -11.16
N LYS A 151 17.82 -0.17 -10.04
CA LYS A 151 19.25 0.07 -9.93
C LYS A 151 19.75 -0.59 -8.65
N PRO A 152 20.49 -1.73 -8.77
CA PRO A 152 21.02 -2.40 -7.59
C PRO A 152 21.96 -1.49 -6.78
N PRO A 153 22.04 -1.66 -5.46
CA PRO A 153 21.40 -2.76 -4.73
C PRO A 153 19.97 -2.48 -4.24
N TYR A 154 19.49 -1.20 -4.18
CA TYR A 154 18.29 -0.88 -3.41
C TYR A 154 17.23 -0.07 -4.14
N MET A 155 17.53 0.40 -5.37
CA MET A 155 16.60 1.28 -6.06
C MET A 155 15.55 0.48 -6.84
N ASN A 156 14.29 0.80 -6.56
CA ASN A 156 13.11 0.37 -7.29
C ASN A 156 12.26 1.63 -7.55
N ILE A 157 12.14 2.02 -8.80
CA ILE A 157 11.44 3.25 -9.20
C ILE A 157 10.19 2.86 -10.00
N GLU A 158 9.05 3.40 -9.61
CA GLU A 158 7.79 3.31 -10.34
C GLU A 158 7.46 4.67 -10.97
N LEU A 159 7.73 4.80 -12.27
CA LEU A 159 7.34 5.99 -13.04
C LEU A 159 5.87 5.85 -13.44
N HIS A 160 5.01 6.57 -12.76
CA HIS A 160 3.58 6.54 -12.98
C HIS A 160 3.18 7.49 -14.10
N ARG A 161 2.36 7.02 -15.05
CA ARG A 161 1.60 7.84 -15.99
C ARG A 161 0.18 8.07 -15.51
N ARG A 162 -0.31 7.18 -14.63
CA ARG A 162 -1.62 7.22 -13.97
C ARG A 162 -1.51 6.65 -12.56
N LEU A 163 -2.35 7.09 -11.64
CA LEU A 163 -2.31 6.65 -10.25
C LEU A 163 -3.05 5.34 -9.97
N MET A 164 -3.91 4.88 -10.91
CA MET A 164 -4.72 3.68 -10.69
C MET A 164 -5.12 3.04 -12.04
N GLU A 165 -5.25 1.71 -12.03
CA GLU A 165 -5.76 0.96 -13.18
C GLU A 165 -7.20 1.36 -13.51
N GLU A 166 -7.49 1.66 -14.77
CA GLU A 166 -8.83 2.01 -15.29
C GLU A 166 -9.90 0.96 -14.89
N ARG A 167 -9.53 -0.31 -14.87
CA ARG A 167 -10.40 -1.41 -14.49
C ARG A 167 -10.87 -1.36 -13.03
N ARG A 168 -10.02 -0.95 -12.09
CA ARG A 168 -10.41 -0.80 -10.68
C ARG A 168 -11.32 0.40 -10.50
N LEU A 169 -11.12 1.42 -11.29
CA LEU A 169 -11.97 2.58 -11.37
C LEU A 169 -13.41 2.19 -11.83
N LYS A 170 -13.57 1.38 -12.84
CA LYS A 170 -14.88 0.97 -13.41
C LYS A 170 -15.81 0.20 -12.46
N ARG A 171 -15.30 -0.39 -11.39
CA ARG A 171 -16.11 -1.15 -10.42
C ARG A 171 -16.82 -0.33 -9.34
N GLN A 172 -16.41 0.91 -9.12
CA GLN A 172 -16.85 1.71 -7.98
C GLN A 172 -17.15 3.18 -8.35
N ASN A 173 -18.13 3.44 -9.21
CA ASN A 173 -18.54 4.79 -9.63
C ASN A 173 -17.41 5.63 -10.28
N THR A 174 -17.14 5.32 -11.53
CA THR A 174 -15.92 5.51 -12.28
C THR A 174 -15.59 6.94 -12.71
N ALA A 175 -16.58 7.67 -13.20
CA ALA A 175 -16.34 8.96 -13.82
C ALA A 175 -15.70 9.97 -12.86
N TRP A 176 -16.08 9.93 -11.57
CA TRP A 176 -15.56 10.85 -10.58
C TRP A 176 -14.12 10.53 -10.19
N ARG A 177 -13.76 9.25 -10.01
CA ARG A 177 -12.39 8.82 -9.69
C ARG A 177 -11.43 9.09 -10.83
N GLU A 178 -11.85 8.80 -12.06
CA GLU A 178 -11.07 9.14 -13.25
C GLU A 178 -10.83 10.65 -13.34
N ASN A 179 -11.86 11.45 -13.13
CA ASN A 179 -11.77 12.90 -13.15
C ASN A 179 -10.89 13.43 -12.01
N TRP A 180 -11.00 12.87 -10.80
CA TRP A 180 -10.16 13.32 -9.67
C TRP A 180 -8.69 13.01 -9.91
N LEU A 181 -8.35 11.78 -10.33
CA LEU A 181 -6.99 11.37 -10.63
C LEU A 181 -6.39 12.14 -11.82
N ALA A 182 -7.20 12.37 -12.87
CA ALA A 182 -6.79 13.19 -14.01
C ALA A 182 -6.59 14.66 -13.62
N SER A 183 -7.37 15.17 -12.66
CA SER A 183 -7.28 16.56 -12.21
C SER A 183 -6.10 16.85 -11.28
N LEU A 184 -5.35 15.82 -10.81
CA LEU A 184 -4.23 16.06 -9.90
C LEU A 184 -3.15 16.95 -10.49
N TRP A 185 -2.83 16.81 -11.77
CA TRP A 185 -1.92 17.72 -12.43
C TRP A 185 -2.45 19.16 -12.49
N GLN A 186 -3.75 19.35 -12.68
CA GLN A 186 -4.37 20.68 -12.71
C GLN A 186 -4.41 21.34 -11.33
N LYS A 187 -4.41 20.54 -10.28
CA LYS A 187 -4.40 20.98 -8.87
C LYS A 187 -2.99 21.00 -8.27
N SER A 188 -2.00 20.46 -8.97
CA SER A 188 -0.61 20.48 -8.52
C SER A 188 -0.03 21.88 -8.65
N TYR A 189 0.94 22.20 -7.81
CA TYR A 189 1.67 23.45 -7.82
C TYR A 189 3.19 23.14 -7.73
N LEU A 190 3.99 24.05 -8.25
CA LEU A 190 5.45 23.95 -8.19
C LEU A 190 5.95 24.09 -6.75
N LEU A 191 6.93 23.29 -6.38
CA LEU A 191 7.68 23.51 -5.17
C LEU A 191 8.45 24.81 -5.28
N GLU A 192 8.61 25.52 -4.16
CA GLU A 192 9.33 26.77 -4.10
C GLU A 192 10.76 26.61 -4.65
N GLY A 193 11.13 27.49 -5.57
CA GLY A 193 12.44 27.48 -6.24
C GLY A 193 12.64 26.34 -7.27
N LYS A 194 11.56 25.64 -7.68
CA LYS A 194 11.59 24.60 -8.70
C LYS A 194 10.71 24.97 -9.90
N GLU A 195 11.08 24.47 -11.08
CA GLU A 195 10.36 24.70 -12.34
C GLU A 195 9.62 23.44 -12.84
N HIS A 196 10.08 22.26 -12.44
CA HIS A 196 9.57 20.97 -12.92
C HIS A 196 9.19 19.98 -11.79
N LEU A 197 9.46 20.33 -10.53
CA LEU A 197 9.09 19.51 -9.37
C LEU A 197 7.80 20.02 -8.75
N TYR A 198 6.75 19.19 -8.82
CA TYR A 198 5.40 19.52 -8.39
C TYR A 198 5.01 18.85 -7.07
N ARG A 199 3.99 19.43 -6.44
CA ARG A 199 3.33 18.91 -5.24
C ARG A 199 1.82 19.10 -5.37
N ILE A 200 1.04 18.22 -4.72
CA ILE A 200 -0.41 18.38 -4.54
C ILE A 200 -0.71 18.95 -3.15
N SER A 201 -1.94 19.45 -2.94
CA SER A 201 -2.40 19.93 -1.62
C SER A 201 -2.32 18.84 -0.55
N ASP A 202 -2.23 19.24 0.71
CA ASP A 202 -2.23 18.32 1.82
C ASP A 202 -3.54 17.51 1.87
N GLU A 203 -4.67 18.09 1.44
CA GLU A 203 -5.97 17.42 1.31
C GLU A 203 -5.94 16.32 0.23
N ASP A 204 -5.49 16.66 -0.98
CA ASP A 204 -5.42 15.70 -2.08
C ASP A 204 -4.41 14.58 -1.78
N PHE A 205 -3.31 14.89 -1.08
CA PHE A 205 -2.35 13.91 -0.60
C PHE A 205 -2.98 12.95 0.43
N LEU A 206 -3.75 13.47 1.39
CA LEU A 206 -4.48 12.66 2.36
C LEU A 206 -5.53 11.77 1.68
N VAL A 207 -6.31 12.32 0.74
CA VAL A 207 -7.29 11.54 -0.04
C VAL A 207 -6.61 10.41 -0.79
N HIS A 208 -5.47 10.69 -1.44
CA HIS A 208 -4.69 9.65 -2.13
C HIS A 208 -4.17 8.57 -1.17
N HIS A 209 -3.64 8.98 -0.01
CA HIS A 209 -3.16 8.05 1.01
C HIS A 209 -4.27 7.12 1.53
N LEU A 210 -5.42 7.68 1.88
CA LEU A 210 -6.58 6.93 2.35
C LEU A 210 -7.15 5.99 1.27
N LEU A 211 -7.21 6.43 0.01
CA LEU A 211 -7.62 5.59 -1.11
C LEU A 211 -6.64 4.43 -1.36
N HIS A 212 -5.36 4.69 -1.23
CA HIS A 212 -4.31 3.67 -1.35
C HIS A 212 -4.38 2.67 -0.18
N PHE A 213 -4.60 3.15 1.04
CA PHE A 213 -4.80 2.31 2.21
C PHE A 213 -6.05 1.42 2.03
N TYR A 214 -7.19 2.00 1.64
CA TYR A 214 -8.43 1.27 1.33
C TYR A 214 -8.21 0.18 0.28
N LYS A 215 -7.49 0.50 -0.81
CA LYS A 215 -7.16 -0.46 -1.88
C LYS A 215 -6.44 -1.70 -1.35
N HIS A 216 -5.44 -1.52 -0.49
CA HIS A 216 -4.68 -2.62 0.08
C HIS A 216 -5.45 -3.34 1.18
N PHE A 217 -6.14 -2.61 2.04
CA PHE A 217 -6.99 -3.15 3.10
C PHE A 217 -8.06 -4.10 2.55
N THR A 218 -8.72 -3.72 1.47
CA THR A 218 -9.75 -4.54 0.79
C THR A 218 -9.19 -5.50 -0.26
N GLY A 219 -7.89 -5.54 -0.45
CA GLY A 219 -7.17 -6.40 -1.39
C GLY A 219 -6.46 -7.57 -0.72
N SER A 220 -5.14 -7.53 -0.72
CA SER A 220 -4.29 -8.57 -0.12
C SER A 220 -4.09 -8.42 1.38
N GLY A 221 -4.58 -7.34 1.97
CA GLY A 221 -4.23 -6.89 3.30
C GLY A 221 -3.11 -5.86 3.28
N VAL A 222 -2.89 -5.23 4.41
CA VAL A 222 -1.85 -4.23 4.61
C VAL A 222 -1.43 -4.21 6.09
N GLY A 223 -0.16 -3.93 6.36
CA GLY A 223 0.37 -3.85 7.71
C GLY A 223 -0.05 -2.59 8.47
N VAL A 224 0.46 -2.46 9.69
CA VAL A 224 0.12 -1.37 10.61
C VAL A 224 0.81 -0.04 10.25
N ARG A 225 1.86 -0.06 9.44
CA ARG A 225 2.65 1.16 9.09
C ARG A 225 1.80 2.29 8.48
N PRO A 226 0.86 2.07 7.53
CA PRO A 226 0.00 3.14 7.02
C PRO A 226 -0.86 3.82 8.08
N LEU A 227 -1.13 3.15 9.20
CA LEU A 227 -1.82 3.75 10.34
C LEU A 227 -0.93 4.77 11.06
N ALA A 228 0.38 4.46 11.22
CA ALA A 228 1.36 5.41 11.74
C ALA A 228 1.58 6.60 10.78
N ASP A 229 1.67 6.33 9.47
CA ASP A 229 1.71 7.35 8.43
C ASP A 229 0.54 8.34 8.58
N LEU A 230 -0.68 7.81 8.68
CA LEU A 230 -1.90 8.59 8.82
C LEU A 230 -1.92 9.44 10.10
N TYR A 231 -1.53 8.84 11.24
CA TYR A 231 -1.46 9.54 12.51
C TYR A 231 -0.50 10.74 12.45
N LEU A 232 0.72 10.52 11.96
CA LEU A 232 1.74 11.57 11.88
C LEU A 232 1.32 12.70 10.94
N PHE A 233 0.71 12.36 9.81
CA PHE A 233 0.17 13.33 8.87
C PHE A 233 -0.95 14.16 9.52
N LEU A 234 -1.96 13.51 10.11
CA LEU A 234 -3.10 14.19 10.75
C LEU A 234 -2.67 15.04 11.95
N ARG A 235 -1.67 14.59 12.72
CA ARG A 235 -1.14 15.34 13.86
C ARG A 235 -0.52 16.66 13.42
N GLN A 236 0.21 16.67 12.29
CA GLN A 236 0.91 17.87 11.80
C GLN A 236 0.04 18.75 10.92
N LYS A 237 -0.79 18.15 10.05
CA LYS A 237 -1.56 18.86 9.03
C LYS A 237 -3.05 18.97 9.33
N GLY A 238 -3.59 18.08 10.15
CA GLY A 238 -5.01 18.00 10.47
C GLY A 238 -5.68 19.34 10.86
N PRO A 239 -5.02 20.23 11.66
CA PRO A 239 -5.58 21.52 12.02
C PRO A 239 -5.79 22.49 10.84
N THR A 240 -5.01 22.36 9.74
CA THR A 240 -5.03 23.28 8.60
C THR A 240 -5.80 22.76 7.40
N LEU A 241 -6.27 21.50 7.45
CA LEU A 241 -6.99 20.88 6.33
C LEU A 241 -8.38 21.48 6.14
N ASP A 242 -8.78 21.68 4.89
CA ASP A 242 -10.15 21.99 4.51
C ASP A 242 -11.03 20.73 4.66
N ARG A 243 -11.74 20.67 5.79
CA ARG A 243 -12.61 19.53 6.13
C ARG A 243 -13.79 19.38 5.17
N ALA A 244 -14.36 20.49 4.69
CA ALA A 244 -15.48 20.45 3.76
C ALA A 244 -15.07 19.87 2.41
N TYR A 245 -13.91 20.28 1.93
CA TYR A 245 -13.29 19.70 0.74
C TYR A 245 -13.05 18.19 0.92
N LEU A 246 -12.39 17.78 2.02
CA LEU A 246 -12.08 16.36 2.30
C LEU A 246 -13.35 15.50 2.36
N GLU A 247 -14.36 15.92 3.11
CA GLU A 247 -15.64 15.20 3.22
C GLU A 247 -16.26 14.97 1.84
N LYS A 248 -16.31 16.01 1.00
CA LYS A 248 -16.81 15.92 -0.38
C LYS A 248 -16.04 14.91 -1.20
N GLN A 249 -14.70 14.91 -1.10
CA GLN A 249 -13.85 13.98 -1.87
C GLN A 249 -14.02 12.54 -1.39
N LEU A 250 -14.01 12.31 -0.07
CA LEU A 250 -14.15 10.98 0.53
C LEU A 250 -15.53 10.36 0.29
N GLU A 251 -16.61 11.18 0.33
CA GLU A 251 -17.94 10.75 -0.02
C GLU A 251 -18.05 10.32 -1.49
N ALA A 252 -17.55 11.15 -2.39
CA ALA A 252 -17.55 10.86 -3.82
C ALA A 252 -16.72 9.60 -4.17
N LEU A 253 -15.66 9.31 -3.41
CA LEU A 253 -14.85 8.08 -3.53
C LEU A 253 -15.47 6.87 -2.84
N HIS A 254 -16.58 7.04 -2.11
CA HIS A 254 -17.23 6.00 -1.30
C HIS A 254 -16.27 5.36 -0.26
N ILE A 255 -15.37 6.15 0.32
CA ILE A 255 -14.45 5.72 1.38
C ILE A 255 -14.59 6.55 2.66
N ARG A 256 -15.62 7.39 2.77
CA ARG A 256 -15.83 8.28 3.92
C ARG A 256 -15.89 7.52 5.25
N ALA A 257 -16.72 6.48 5.33
CA ALA A 257 -16.86 5.69 6.56
C ALA A 257 -15.55 4.98 6.93
N PHE A 258 -14.88 4.37 5.95
CA PHE A 258 -13.55 3.78 6.15
C PHE A 258 -12.54 4.81 6.66
N SER A 259 -12.48 5.96 6.01
CA SER A 259 -11.54 7.03 6.37
C SER A 259 -11.77 7.53 7.80
N ALA A 260 -13.03 7.68 8.22
CA ALA A 260 -13.38 8.06 9.58
C ALA A 260 -12.94 7.02 10.62
N GLN A 261 -13.22 5.72 10.38
CA GLN A 261 -12.85 4.65 11.31
C GLN A 261 -11.33 4.47 11.41
N ILE A 262 -10.62 4.49 10.29
CA ILE A 262 -9.15 4.35 10.28
C ILE A 262 -8.47 5.57 10.92
N SER A 263 -8.98 6.79 10.68
CA SER A 263 -8.46 7.98 11.36
C SER A 263 -8.70 7.92 12.87
N ARG A 264 -9.89 7.50 13.31
CA ARG A 264 -10.19 7.25 14.73
C ARG A 264 -9.22 6.22 15.31
N LEU A 265 -9.03 5.09 14.64
CA LEU A 265 -8.11 4.03 15.07
C LEU A 265 -6.68 4.56 15.22
N ALA A 266 -6.19 5.37 14.26
CA ALA A 266 -4.87 5.97 14.33
C ALA A 266 -4.71 6.84 15.60
N TRP A 267 -5.68 7.71 15.90
CA TRP A 267 -5.65 8.51 17.11
C TRP A 267 -5.72 7.68 18.40
N VAL A 268 -6.61 6.68 18.46
CA VAL A 268 -6.74 5.80 19.64
C VAL A 268 -5.45 5.03 19.88
N CYS A 269 -4.85 4.45 18.82
CA CYS A 269 -3.62 3.68 18.93
C CYS A 269 -2.44 4.53 19.39
N PHE A 270 -2.25 5.71 18.82
CA PHE A 270 -1.02 6.48 19.06
C PHE A 270 -1.15 7.54 20.15
N GLU A 271 -2.34 7.84 20.63
CA GLU A 271 -2.56 8.70 21.80
C GLU A 271 -2.76 7.92 23.12
N GLY A 272 -2.58 6.60 23.10
CA GLY A 272 -2.68 5.75 24.28
C GLY A 272 -4.09 5.66 24.86
N ARG A 273 -5.12 5.85 24.01
CA ARG A 273 -6.52 5.70 24.43
C ARG A 273 -6.93 4.24 24.46
N GLU A 274 -7.96 3.92 25.21
CA GLU A 274 -8.49 2.56 25.27
C GLU A 274 -9.09 2.13 23.92
N LEU A 275 -8.76 0.91 23.50
CA LEU A 275 -9.25 0.29 22.27
C LEU A 275 -10.55 -0.44 22.57
N ASP A 276 -11.63 -0.09 21.88
CA ASP A 276 -12.85 -0.89 21.86
C ASP A 276 -12.70 -2.15 20.99
N ASP A 277 -13.67 -3.06 21.05
CA ASP A 277 -13.63 -4.35 20.33
C ASP A 277 -13.45 -4.15 18.81
N SER A 278 -14.10 -3.14 18.23
CA SER A 278 -14.00 -2.82 16.81
C SER A 278 -12.58 -2.34 16.44
N ALA A 279 -11.99 -1.50 17.28
CA ALA A 279 -10.62 -1.02 17.10
C ALA A 279 -9.60 -2.15 17.25
N TRP A 280 -9.80 -3.04 18.23
CA TRP A 280 -8.98 -4.23 18.41
C TRP A 280 -9.04 -5.17 17.20
N LEU A 281 -10.23 -5.43 16.66
CA LEU A 281 -10.43 -6.30 15.52
C LEU A 281 -9.69 -5.79 14.27
N VAL A 282 -9.76 -4.47 14.01
CA VAL A 282 -9.07 -3.86 12.88
C VAL A 282 -7.56 -3.82 13.10
N LEU A 283 -7.09 -3.48 14.31
CA LEU A 283 -5.68 -3.47 14.65
C LEU A 283 -5.05 -4.86 14.54
N ASP A 284 -5.74 -5.89 15.05
CA ASP A 284 -5.33 -7.28 14.94
C ASP A 284 -5.17 -7.71 13.48
N TYR A 285 -6.15 -7.39 12.63
CA TYR A 285 -6.06 -7.61 11.19
C TYR A 285 -4.84 -6.95 10.56
N LEU A 286 -4.57 -5.67 10.84
CA LEU A 286 -3.42 -4.95 10.31
C LEU A 286 -2.09 -5.55 10.79
N THR A 287 -2.05 -6.02 12.04
CA THR A 287 -0.85 -6.61 12.63
C THR A 287 -0.49 -7.95 11.99
N HIS A 288 -1.50 -8.76 11.65
CA HIS A 288 -1.29 -10.10 11.09
C HIS A 288 -1.18 -10.13 9.56
N ALA A 289 -1.69 -9.13 8.86
CA ALA A 289 -1.66 -9.11 7.39
C ALA A 289 -0.25 -8.91 6.80
N GLY A 290 0.72 -8.43 7.61
CA GLY A 290 2.04 -8.02 7.11
C GLY A 290 1.98 -6.84 6.13
N ILE A 291 3.13 -6.21 5.83
CA ILE A 291 3.13 -4.97 5.04
C ILE A 291 2.70 -5.16 3.59
N TYR A 292 2.90 -6.32 3.02
CA TYR A 292 2.52 -6.65 1.64
C TYR A 292 1.21 -7.42 1.55
N GLY A 293 0.56 -7.64 2.70
CA GLY A 293 -0.59 -8.51 2.79
C GLY A 293 -0.25 -9.99 2.63
N ASP A 294 -1.26 -10.82 2.66
CA ASP A 294 -1.11 -12.25 2.53
C ASP A 294 -2.08 -12.86 1.50
N ARG A 295 -1.76 -14.09 1.09
CA ARG A 295 -2.55 -14.80 0.08
C ARG A 295 -3.93 -15.21 0.59
N ALA A 296 -4.07 -15.51 1.86
CA ALA A 296 -5.33 -15.93 2.45
C ALA A 296 -6.33 -14.75 2.43
N THR A 297 -5.87 -13.58 2.85
CA THR A 297 -6.61 -12.32 2.77
C THR A 297 -7.02 -11.99 1.34
N LEU A 298 -6.09 -12.06 0.38
CA LEU A 298 -6.39 -11.82 -1.04
C LEU A 298 -7.46 -12.75 -1.59
N GLU A 299 -7.40 -14.04 -1.26
CA GLU A 299 -8.39 -15.02 -1.73
C GLU A 299 -9.76 -14.81 -1.06
N THR A 300 -9.78 -14.43 0.22
CA THR A 300 -11.03 -14.11 0.94
C THR A 300 -11.65 -12.81 0.41
N SER A 301 -10.86 -11.77 0.21
CA SER A 301 -11.32 -10.48 -0.35
C SER A 301 -11.97 -10.62 -1.73
N ARG A 302 -11.49 -11.54 -2.55
CA ARG A 302 -12.09 -11.85 -3.85
C ARG A 302 -13.52 -12.41 -3.77
N LEU A 303 -13.91 -12.98 -2.62
CA LEU A 303 -15.31 -13.39 -2.40
C LEU A 303 -16.24 -12.17 -2.32
N PHE A 304 -15.79 -11.09 -1.66
CA PHE A 304 -16.54 -9.84 -1.58
C PHE A 304 -16.63 -9.15 -2.94
N GLU A 305 -15.55 -9.14 -3.72
CA GLU A 305 -15.55 -8.58 -5.08
C GLU A 305 -16.51 -9.29 -6.03
N SER A 306 -16.75 -10.57 -5.79
CA SER A 306 -17.55 -11.40 -6.71
C SER A 306 -19.06 -11.15 -6.65
N ALA A 307 -19.56 -10.37 -5.67
CA ALA A 307 -20.95 -9.98 -5.50
C ALA A 307 -21.97 -11.14 -5.68
N GLY A 308 -21.67 -12.31 -5.12
CA GLY A 308 -22.59 -13.45 -5.06
C GLY A 308 -23.47 -13.37 -3.81
N LYS A 309 -24.71 -13.90 -3.90
CA LYS A 309 -25.61 -13.97 -2.74
C LYS A 309 -25.11 -14.95 -1.66
N THR A 310 -24.27 -15.90 -2.03
CA THR A 310 -23.66 -16.89 -1.13
C THR A 310 -22.19 -17.07 -1.44
N VAL A 311 -21.41 -17.56 -0.47
CA VAL A 311 -19.99 -17.91 -0.64
C VAL A 311 -19.79 -18.89 -1.80
N ARG A 312 -20.70 -19.87 -1.95
CA ARG A 312 -20.65 -20.85 -3.04
C ARG A 312 -20.81 -20.19 -4.41
N GLN A 313 -21.75 -19.27 -4.56
CA GLN A 313 -21.94 -18.53 -5.81
C GLN A 313 -20.75 -17.61 -6.12
N SER A 314 -20.19 -16.95 -5.09
CA SER A 314 -19.00 -16.12 -5.22
C SER A 314 -17.78 -16.95 -5.66
N LYS A 315 -17.60 -18.16 -5.11
CA LYS A 315 -16.54 -19.10 -5.53
C LYS A 315 -16.65 -19.46 -7.02
N TRP A 316 -17.85 -19.86 -7.47
CA TRP A 316 -18.07 -20.20 -8.87
C TRP A 316 -17.82 -19.01 -9.80
N LYS A 317 -18.31 -17.84 -9.45
CA LYS A 317 -18.10 -16.61 -10.23
C LYS A 317 -16.62 -16.22 -10.26
N ASN A 318 -15.92 -16.37 -9.15
CA ASN A 318 -14.47 -16.16 -9.05
C ASN A 318 -13.69 -17.14 -9.94
N PHE A 319 -14.05 -18.42 -9.89
CA PHE A 319 -13.46 -19.44 -10.75
C PHE A 319 -13.69 -19.12 -12.24
N PHE A 320 -14.93 -18.78 -12.62
CA PHE A 320 -15.28 -18.39 -13.98
C PHE A 320 -14.49 -17.17 -14.45
N ASN A 321 -14.41 -16.13 -13.64
CA ASN A 321 -13.63 -14.91 -13.95
C ASN A 321 -12.12 -15.18 -14.10
N ARG A 322 -11.60 -16.20 -13.42
CA ARG A 322 -10.20 -16.63 -13.57
C ARG A 322 -9.95 -17.39 -14.86
N CYS A 323 -10.89 -18.25 -15.25
CA CYS A 323 -10.78 -19.03 -16.48
C CYS A 323 -11.03 -18.17 -17.72
N PHE A 324 -12.10 -17.37 -17.69
CA PHE A 324 -12.61 -16.60 -18.83
C PHE A 324 -12.35 -15.11 -18.65
N MET A 325 -11.07 -14.73 -18.64
CA MET A 325 -10.69 -13.32 -18.52
C MET A 325 -11.10 -12.53 -19.76
N PRO A 326 -11.59 -11.28 -19.61
CA PRO A 326 -11.87 -10.39 -20.72
C PRO A 326 -10.67 -10.17 -21.65
N LEU A 327 -10.94 -9.93 -22.94
CA LEU A 327 -9.92 -9.70 -23.96
C LEU A 327 -8.91 -8.63 -23.58
N ALA A 328 -9.37 -7.53 -22.98
CA ALA A 328 -8.50 -6.41 -22.55
C ALA A 328 -7.37 -6.86 -21.61
N LEU A 329 -7.68 -7.80 -20.69
CA LEU A 329 -6.69 -8.34 -19.77
C LEU A 329 -5.81 -9.42 -20.40
N MET A 330 -6.42 -10.23 -21.27
CA MET A 330 -5.69 -11.28 -21.95
C MET A 330 -4.62 -10.72 -22.90
N LYS A 331 -4.84 -9.54 -23.48
CA LYS A 331 -3.86 -8.84 -24.33
C LYS A 331 -2.55 -8.51 -23.59
N ASN A 332 -2.60 -8.29 -22.28
CA ASN A 332 -1.41 -8.00 -21.47
C ASN A 332 -0.57 -9.26 -21.25
N THR A 333 -1.24 -10.41 -21.03
CA THR A 333 -0.56 -11.70 -20.85
C THR A 333 -0.14 -12.35 -22.15
N TYR A 334 -0.94 -12.15 -23.22
CA TYR A 334 -0.76 -12.76 -24.54
C TYR A 334 -0.78 -11.69 -25.63
N PRO A 335 0.37 -11.06 -25.95
CA PRO A 335 0.45 -9.93 -26.89
C PRO A 335 -0.13 -10.22 -28.28
N ARG A 336 -0.10 -11.49 -28.74
CA ARG A 336 -0.70 -11.90 -30.02
C ARG A 336 -2.20 -11.58 -30.13
N LEU A 337 -2.92 -11.51 -29.00
CA LEU A 337 -4.34 -11.12 -28.97
C LEU A 337 -4.57 -9.65 -29.34
N ARG A 338 -3.55 -8.82 -29.36
CA ARG A 338 -3.63 -7.44 -29.88
C ARG A 338 -3.89 -7.44 -31.39
N ARG A 339 -3.29 -8.42 -32.13
CA ARG A 339 -3.41 -8.56 -33.59
C ARG A 339 -4.50 -9.54 -34.02
N ALA A 340 -4.80 -10.54 -33.18
CA ALA A 340 -5.75 -11.60 -33.47
C ALA A 340 -6.74 -11.86 -32.33
N PRO A 341 -7.67 -10.94 -32.05
CA PRO A 341 -8.59 -11.03 -30.91
C PRO A 341 -9.55 -12.24 -30.95
N TRP A 342 -9.81 -12.79 -32.11
CA TRP A 342 -10.63 -14.01 -32.28
C TRP A 342 -10.01 -15.27 -31.72
N LEU A 343 -8.70 -15.29 -31.44
CA LEU A 343 -8.03 -16.39 -30.77
C LEU A 343 -8.28 -16.44 -29.24
N LEU A 344 -9.09 -15.53 -28.72
CA LEU A 344 -9.40 -15.47 -27.29
C LEU A 344 -9.87 -16.80 -26.68
N PRO A 345 -10.79 -17.58 -27.31
CA PRO A 345 -11.19 -18.89 -26.78
C PRO A 345 -10.03 -19.89 -26.67
N VAL A 346 -9.13 -19.89 -27.66
CA VAL A 346 -7.93 -20.76 -27.65
C VAL A 346 -7.03 -20.41 -26.46
N TYR A 347 -6.80 -19.11 -26.23
CA TYR A 347 -5.98 -18.67 -25.10
C TYR A 347 -6.65 -18.89 -23.74
N TRP A 348 -7.99 -18.93 -23.65
CA TRP A 348 -8.68 -19.41 -22.45
C TRP A 348 -8.37 -20.89 -22.17
N GLY A 349 -8.37 -21.73 -23.21
CA GLY A 349 -7.97 -23.15 -23.09
C GLY A 349 -6.52 -23.31 -22.63
N ILE A 350 -5.57 -22.57 -23.24
CA ILE A 350 -4.17 -22.56 -22.83
C ILE A 350 -4.02 -22.12 -21.38
N ARG A 351 -4.74 -21.07 -20.97
CA ARG A 351 -4.72 -20.56 -19.59
C ARG A 351 -5.29 -21.59 -18.61
N MET A 352 -6.40 -22.25 -18.94
CA MET A 352 -6.97 -23.32 -18.11
C MET A 352 -5.97 -24.48 -17.94
N GLY A 353 -5.36 -24.93 -19.01
CA GLY A 353 -4.30 -25.94 -18.97
C GLY A 353 -3.14 -25.51 -18.08
N ARG A 354 -2.68 -24.26 -18.21
CA ARG A 354 -1.64 -23.71 -17.34
C ARG A 354 -2.05 -23.70 -15.86
N ILE A 355 -3.28 -23.30 -15.53
CA ILE A 355 -3.79 -23.29 -14.16
C ILE A 355 -3.82 -24.70 -13.58
N VAL A 356 -4.28 -25.69 -14.35
CA VAL A 356 -4.42 -27.07 -13.88
C VAL A 356 -3.07 -27.76 -13.74
N PHE A 357 -2.19 -27.63 -14.72
CA PHE A 357 -0.95 -28.43 -14.81
C PHE A 357 0.29 -27.74 -14.28
N MET A 358 0.38 -26.41 -14.41
CA MET A 358 1.59 -25.65 -14.01
C MET A 358 1.38 -24.82 -12.73
N GLU A 359 0.14 -24.46 -12.41
CA GLU A 359 -0.17 -23.58 -11.27
C GLU A 359 -1.30 -24.17 -10.38
N PRO A 360 -1.26 -25.48 -10.03
CA PRO A 360 -2.34 -26.14 -9.24
C PRO A 360 -2.54 -25.48 -7.88
N TYR A 361 -1.49 -24.83 -7.36
CA TYR A 361 -1.56 -24.08 -6.11
C TYR A 361 -2.60 -22.94 -6.13
N LYS A 362 -3.00 -22.46 -7.32
CA LYS A 362 -4.08 -21.46 -7.45
C LYS A 362 -5.46 -22.07 -7.17
N LEU A 363 -5.65 -23.34 -7.47
CA LEU A 363 -6.89 -24.06 -7.18
C LEU A 363 -6.96 -24.48 -5.70
N THR A 364 -5.86 -24.99 -5.17
CA THR A 364 -5.78 -25.36 -3.76
C THR A 364 -5.95 -24.15 -2.84
N ALA A 365 -5.47 -22.97 -3.23
CA ALA A 365 -5.68 -21.74 -2.49
C ALA A 365 -7.17 -21.35 -2.41
N VAL A 366 -7.94 -21.55 -3.48
CA VAL A 366 -9.39 -21.30 -3.47
C VAL A 366 -10.09 -22.24 -2.46
N GLN A 367 -9.73 -23.52 -2.44
CA GLN A 367 -10.31 -24.47 -1.49
C GLN A 367 -9.92 -24.14 -0.05
N LYS A 368 -8.64 -23.82 0.19
CA LYS A 368 -8.08 -23.56 1.52
C LYS A 368 -8.57 -22.26 2.14
N TYR A 369 -8.65 -21.18 1.37
CA TYR A 369 -8.83 -19.82 1.91
C TYR A 369 -10.22 -19.24 1.66
N GLN A 370 -10.97 -19.72 0.66
CA GLN A 370 -12.33 -19.25 0.42
C GLN A 370 -13.36 -20.09 1.21
N THR A 371 -13.33 -19.99 2.54
CA THR A 371 -14.25 -20.69 3.46
C THR A 371 -15.33 -19.74 3.98
N GLN A 372 -16.42 -20.30 4.53
CA GLN A 372 -17.49 -19.51 5.14
C GLN A 372 -16.98 -18.75 6.36
N ASP A 373 -16.22 -19.43 7.25
CA ASP A 373 -15.69 -18.84 8.48
C ASP A 373 -14.81 -17.64 8.20
N ARG A 374 -13.89 -17.75 7.22
CA ARG A 374 -13.03 -16.62 6.82
C ARG A 374 -13.81 -15.49 6.18
N TYR A 375 -14.86 -15.82 5.44
CA TYR A 375 -15.76 -14.82 4.89
C TYR A 375 -16.46 -14.06 6.00
N ASP A 376 -17.01 -14.76 7.00
CA ASP A 376 -17.72 -14.14 8.11
C ASP A 376 -16.78 -13.30 8.98
N GLN A 377 -15.59 -13.81 9.30
CA GLN A 377 -14.55 -13.05 10.00
C GLN A 377 -14.17 -11.77 9.23
N MET A 378 -13.89 -11.88 7.94
CA MET A 378 -13.53 -10.70 7.13
C MET A 378 -14.68 -9.71 7.01
N LYS A 379 -15.92 -10.18 7.01
CA LYS A 379 -17.11 -9.33 7.01
C LYS A 379 -17.21 -8.47 8.26
N GLU A 380 -16.89 -9.03 9.42
CA GLU A 380 -16.83 -8.29 10.68
C GLU A 380 -15.72 -7.24 10.66
N ILE A 381 -14.52 -7.59 10.20
CA ILE A 381 -13.40 -6.66 10.01
C ILE A 381 -13.80 -5.50 9.08
N TYR A 382 -14.43 -5.81 7.95
CA TYR A 382 -14.86 -4.79 6.99
C TYR A 382 -15.97 -3.89 7.53
N ARG A 383 -16.87 -4.41 8.39
CA ARG A 383 -17.87 -3.57 9.11
C ARG A 383 -17.17 -2.67 10.12
N ALA A 384 -16.32 -3.22 10.96
CA ALA A 384 -15.57 -2.47 11.97
C ALA A 384 -14.73 -1.34 11.34
N ALA A 385 -14.13 -1.59 10.16
CA ALA A 385 -13.37 -0.62 9.41
C ALA A 385 -14.22 0.36 8.56
N GLY A 386 -15.54 0.24 8.53
CA GLY A 386 -16.40 1.09 7.70
C GLY A 386 -16.32 0.83 6.19
N VAL A 387 -15.86 -0.35 5.77
CA VAL A 387 -15.85 -0.79 4.36
C VAL A 387 -17.22 -1.24 3.90
N LEU A 388 -17.96 -1.92 4.77
CA LEU A 388 -19.35 -2.32 4.58
C LEU A 388 -20.22 -1.38 5.42
N GLY A 389 -21.16 -0.70 4.78
CA GLY A 389 -22.14 0.11 5.49
C GLY A 389 -22.96 -0.73 6.48
N GLU A 390 -23.42 -0.11 7.57
CA GLU A 390 -24.45 -0.70 8.42
C GLU A 390 -25.66 -0.97 7.51
N ARG A 391 -25.98 -2.22 7.26
CA ARG A 391 -27.29 -2.56 6.72
C ARG A 391 -28.28 -2.26 7.83
N THR A 392 -29.10 -1.25 7.64
CA THR A 392 -30.42 -1.27 8.24
C THR A 392 -31.06 -2.61 7.85
N GLU A 393 -31.23 -3.48 8.84
CA GLU A 393 -31.98 -4.74 8.72
C GLU A 393 -33.39 -4.52 8.18
#